data_7e035f9d97a589d303006c38926fff21
#
_entry.id   7e035f9d97a589d303006c38926fff21
#
_cell.length_a   1.000
_cell.length_b   1.000
_cell.length_c   1.000
_cell.angle_alpha   90.00
_cell.angle_beta   90.00
_cell.angle_gamma   90.00
#
_symmetry.space_group_name_H-M   'P 1'
#
loop_
_entity.id
_entity.type
_entity.pdbx_description
1 polymer ?
#
loop_
_entity_poly.entity_id
_entity_poly.type
_entity_poly.pdbx_seq_one_letter_code
_entity_poly.pdbx_strand_id
1 'polypeptide(L)'
;DVGPVGGYGFPVDRSAQSAWPRYYQAVWDDAAAIEADLVLVDGRFRVACALEALARARPHAILLFHDFWNRTPYHPVLAFTDWLGSCDSLAILRRKAAIDPVAFDAVRQLHRVNPD
;
A
#
# COMPACT_ATOMS: atom_id res chain seq x y z
N ASP A 1 -4.10 14.57 6.04
CA ASP A 1 -3.01 15.51 5.72
C ASP A 1 -1.71 15.03 6.37
N VAL A 2 -0.64 14.98 5.59
CA VAL A 2 0.68 14.54 6.07
C VAL A 2 1.54 15.71 6.56
N GLY A 3 0.99 16.92 6.60
CA GLY A 3 1.72 18.14 6.93
C GLY A 3 2.46 18.69 5.71
N PRO A 4 3.40 19.63 5.92
CA PRO A 4 4.19 20.19 4.83
C PRO A 4 4.91 19.11 4.02
N VAL A 5 4.94 19.24 2.71
CA VAL A 5 5.58 18.28 1.81
C VAL A 5 6.70 18.92 1.01
N GLY A 6 7.73 18.14 0.71
CA GLY A 6 8.85 18.52 -0.15
C GLY A 6 8.79 17.83 -1.50
N GLY A 7 9.96 17.59 -2.10
CA GLY A 7 10.05 16.92 -3.39
C GLY A 7 9.40 15.55 -3.41
N TYR A 8 8.73 15.22 -4.51
CA TYR A 8 7.99 13.96 -4.69
C TYR A 8 6.92 13.69 -3.63
N GLY A 9 6.42 14.73 -2.96
CA GLY A 9 5.38 14.58 -1.95
C GLY A 9 5.83 13.99 -0.62
N PHE A 10 7.14 13.88 -0.37
CA PHE A 10 7.63 13.44 0.95
C PHE A 10 7.31 14.49 2.02
N PRO A 11 6.87 14.08 3.21
CA PRO A 11 6.73 15.00 4.33
C PRO A 11 8.06 15.67 4.66
N VAL A 12 8.04 16.98 4.90
CA VAL A 12 9.24 17.75 5.22
C VAL A 12 9.77 17.39 6.61
N ASP A 13 8.86 17.13 7.53
CA ASP A 13 9.19 16.74 8.91
C ASP A 13 8.11 15.78 9.46
N ARG A 14 8.20 15.44 10.75
CA ARG A 14 7.28 14.52 11.40
C ARG A 14 6.19 15.20 12.21
N SER A 15 5.95 16.50 12.03
CA SER A 15 4.99 17.27 12.82
C SER A 15 3.56 16.71 12.77
N ALA A 16 3.17 16.12 11.63
CA ALA A 16 1.85 15.53 11.44
C ALA A 16 1.85 13.99 11.44
N GLN A 17 2.90 13.35 11.98
CA GLN A 17 3.10 11.89 11.90
C GLN A 17 1.91 11.10 12.45
N SER A 18 1.26 11.57 13.51
CA SER A 18 0.09 10.88 14.07
C SER A 18 -1.10 10.82 13.12
N ALA A 19 -1.18 11.74 12.15
CA ALA A 19 -2.24 11.80 11.16
C ALA A 19 -1.86 11.08 9.85
N TRP A 20 -0.61 10.65 9.66
CA TRP A 20 -0.14 10.04 8.42
C TRP A 20 -0.94 8.80 8.00
N PRO A 21 -1.38 7.91 8.90
CA PRO A 21 -2.19 6.77 8.47
C PRO A 21 -3.46 7.14 7.72
N ARG A 22 -4.03 8.32 7.94
CA ARG A 22 -5.20 8.79 7.20
C ARG A 22 -4.94 8.93 5.70
N TYR A 23 -3.70 9.16 5.30
CA TYR A 23 -3.33 9.27 3.89
C TYR A 23 -3.73 8.02 3.09
N TYR A 24 -3.51 6.83 3.66
CA TYR A 24 -3.81 5.58 2.96
C TYR A 24 -5.06 4.87 3.49
N GLN A 25 -5.62 5.30 4.61
CA GLN A 25 -6.81 4.69 5.20
C GLN A 25 -8.11 5.38 4.79
N ALA A 26 -8.07 6.70 4.60
CA ALA A 26 -9.29 7.50 4.42
C ALA A 26 -10.09 7.09 3.18
N VAL A 27 -9.45 6.68 2.10
CA VAL A 27 -10.14 6.27 0.87
C VAL A 27 -11.08 5.08 1.12
N TRP A 28 -10.76 4.22 2.08
CA TRP A 28 -11.53 3.02 2.39
C TRP A 28 -12.79 3.30 3.22
N ASP A 29 -12.99 4.54 3.64
CA ASP A 29 -14.27 4.97 4.22
C ASP A 29 -15.36 5.11 3.14
N ASP A 30 -14.97 5.14 1.86
CA ASP A 30 -15.89 5.18 0.72
C ASP A 30 -16.26 3.75 0.29
N ALA A 31 -17.56 3.45 0.26
CA ALA A 31 -18.04 2.14 -0.16
C ALA A 31 -17.63 1.78 -1.60
N ALA A 32 -17.50 2.76 -2.49
CA ALA A 32 -17.06 2.52 -3.86
C ALA A 32 -15.63 2.02 -3.92
N ALA A 33 -14.75 2.47 -3.03
CA ALA A 33 -13.37 1.99 -2.96
C ALA A 33 -13.33 0.50 -2.57
N ILE A 34 -14.15 0.10 -1.60
CA ILE A 34 -14.24 -1.31 -1.15
C ILE A 34 -14.70 -2.23 -2.28
N GLU A 35 -15.51 -1.73 -3.20
CA GLU A 35 -16.02 -2.50 -4.34
C GLU A 35 -15.10 -2.45 -5.57
N ALA A 36 -13.98 -1.76 -5.52
CA ALA A 36 -13.06 -1.65 -6.65
C ALA A 36 -12.47 -3.01 -7.01
N ASP A 37 -12.34 -3.26 -8.31
CA ASP A 37 -11.69 -4.46 -8.84
C ASP A 37 -10.22 -4.22 -9.18
N LEU A 38 -9.79 -2.98 -9.19
CA LEU A 38 -8.45 -2.55 -9.56
C LEU A 38 -7.99 -1.43 -8.64
N VAL A 39 -6.80 -1.59 -8.06
CA VAL A 39 -6.20 -0.60 -7.16
C VAL A 39 -4.80 -0.25 -7.66
N LEU A 40 -4.56 1.03 -7.93
CA LEU A 40 -3.23 1.52 -8.31
C LEU A 40 -2.51 2.07 -7.06
N VAL A 41 -1.33 1.54 -6.81
CA VAL A 41 -0.44 2.03 -5.74
C VAL A 41 0.70 2.82 -6.38
N ASP A 42 0.60 4.13 -6.29
CA ASP A 42 1.59 5.07 -6.80
C ASP A 42 1.50 6.36 -5.98
N GLY A 43 2.56 6.73 -5.29
CA GLY A 43 2.55 7.90 -4.40
C GLY A 43 3.40 7.68 -3.17
N ARG A 44 2.96 8.21 -2.04
CA ARG A 44 3.67 8.00 -0.76
C ARG A 44 3.03 6.88 0.04
N PHE A 45 3.76 6.36 1.03
CA PHE A 45 3.30 5.27 1.89
C PHE A 45 2.90 4.02 1.08
N ARG A 46 3.68 3.67 0.05
CA ARG A 46 3.26 2.64 -0.93
C ARG A 46 3.03 1.29 -0.30
N VAL A 47 3.91 0.84 0.61
CA VAL A 47 3.70 -0.45 1.28
C VAL A 47 2.45 -0.38 2.15
N ALA A 48 2.28 0.68 2.93
CA ALA A 48 1.09 0.86 3.75
C ALA A 48 -0.18 0.94 2.88
N CYS A 49 -0.14 1.65 1.75
CA CYS A 49 -1.25 1.69 0.79
C CYS A 49 -1.60 0.30 0.27
N ALA A 50 -0.59 -0.48 -0.13
CA ALA A 50 -0.80 -1.83 -0.64
C ALA A 50 -1.38 -2.75 0.42
N LEU A 51 -0.84 -2.73 1.64
CA LEU A 51 -1.33 -3.57 2.73
C LEU A 51 -2.76 -3.21 3.14
N GLU A 52 -3.09 -1.93 3.16
CA GLU A 52 -4.46 -1.50 3.44
C GLU A 52 -5.42 -1.95 2.34
N ALA A 53 -5.01 -1.87 1.08
CA ALA A 53 -5.79 -2.40 -0.03
C ALA A 53 -6.03 -3.90 0.11
N LEU A 54 -5.00 -4.67 0.47
CA LEU A 54 -5.14 -6.11 0.71
C LEU A 54 -6.10 -6.41 1.86
N ALA A 55 -6.12 -5.57 2.90
CA ALA A 55 -7.00 -5.74 4.05
C ALA A 55 -8.46 -5.38 3.75
N ARG A 56 -8.70 -4.38 2.90
CA ARG A 56 -10.01 -3.72 2.77
C ARG A 56 -10.70 -3.95 1.44
N ALA A 57 -9.95 -4.13 0.36
CA ALA A 57 -10.52 -4.40 -0.97
C ALA A 57 -11.07 -5.83 -1.05
N ARG A 58 -11.84 -6.08 -2.09
CA ARG A 58 -12.31 -7.44 -2.40
C ARG A 58 -11.11 -8.38 -2.61
N PRO A 59 -11.21 -9.65 -2.20
CA PRO A 59 -10.08 -10.60 -2.33
C PRO A 59 -9.58 -10.79 -3.77
N HIS A 60 -10.46 -10.62 -4.78
CA HIS A 60 -10.11 -10.78 -6.19
C HIS A 60 -9.61 -9.49 -6.83
N ALA A 61 -9.60 -8.36 -6.12
CA ALA A 61 -9.11 -7.09 -6.66
C ALA A 61 -7.66 -7.21 -7.09
N ILE A 62 -7.33 -6.59 -8.21
CA ILE A 62 -5.98 -6.57 -8.74
C ILE A 62 -5.27 -5.32 -8.24
N LEU A 63 -4.05 -5.51 -7.75
CA LEU A 63 -3.19 -4.44 -7.27
C LEU A 63 -2.13 -4.16 -8.33
N LEU A 64 -2.09 -2.93 -8.82
CA LEU A 64 -1.03 -2.43 -9.69
C LEU A 64 -0.07 -1.60 -8.85
N PHE A 65 1.13 -2.11 -8.64
CA PHE A 65 2.12 -1.46 -7.78
C PHE A 65 3.23 -0.87 -8.65
N HIS A 66 3.24 0.45 -8.79
CA HIS A 66 4.18 1.18 -9.64
C HIS A 66 5.57 1.25 -9.00
N ASP A 67 6.63 1.19 -9.83
CA ASP A 67 8.03 1.19 -9.38
C ASP A 67 8.34 0.08 -8.36
N PHE A 68 7.73 -1.08 -8.50
CA PHE A 68 7.85 -2.14 -7.52
C PHE A 68 9.18 -2.91 -7.62
N TRP A 69 9.51 -3.36 -8.83
CA TRP A 69 10.65 -4.28 -9.01
C TRP A 69 12.00 -3.60 -8.82
N ASN A 70 12.10 -2.32 -9.10
CA ASN A 70 13.31 -1.55 -8.93
C ASN A 70 13.52 -1.02 -7.50
N ARG A 71 12.61 -1.35 -6.56
CA ARG A 71 12.68 -0.86 -5.18
C ARG A 71 12.45 -1.98 -4.18
N THR A 72 13.54 -2.59 -3.72
CA THR A 72 13.53 -3.69 -2.75
C THR A 72 12.73 -3.42 -1.48
N PRO A 73 12.70 -2.19 -0.91
CA PRO A 73 11.89 -1.92 0.28
C PRO A 73 10.38 -2.17 0.13
N TYR A 74 9.88 -2.29 -1.11
CA TYR A 74 8.47 -2.61 -1.35
C TYR A 74 8.17 -4.11 -1.37
N HIS A 75 9.19 -4.96 -1.50
CA HIS A 75 9.05 -6.40 -1.69
C HIS A 75 8.43 -7.16 -0.51
N PRO A 76 8.36 -6.65 0.75
CA PRO A 76 7.58 -7.32 1.80
C PRO A 76 6.14 -7.62 1.43
N VAL A 77 5.54 -6.85 0.51
CA VAL A 77 4.19 -7.08 0.00
C VAL A 77 4.04 -8.46 -0.66
N LEU A 78 5.12 -8.99 -1.23
CA LEU A 78 5.11 -10.30 -1.90
C LEU A 78 4.78 -11.46 -0.96
N ALA A 79 5.00 -11.31 0.34
CA ALA A 79 4.62 -12.34 1.31
C ALA A 79 3.10 -12.58 1.35
N PHE A 80 2.31 -11.62 0.90
CA PHE A 80 0.84 -11.62 1.02
C PHE A 80 0.14 -11.58 -0.34
N THR A 81 0.89 -11.65 -1.43
CA THR A 81 0.33 -11.53 -2.79
C THR A 81 0.82 -12.64 -3.70
N ASP A 82 -0.01 -12.97 -4.68
CA ASP A 82 0.38 -13.76 -5.84
C ASP A 82 0.78 -12.81 -6.96
N TRP A 83 1.89 -13.10 -7.60
CA TRP A 83 2.37 -12.35 -8.75
C TRP A 83 1.63 -12.82 -10.01
N LEU A 84 0.88 -11.90 -10.63
CA LEU A 84 0.12 -12.21 -11.84
C LEU A 84 0.85 -11.81 -13.13
N GLY A 85 1.73 -10.81 -13.05
CA GLY A 85 2.47 -10.32 -14.19
C GLY A 85 3.22 -9.05 -13.88
N SER A 86 3.92 -8.53 -14.88
CA SER A 86 4.71 -7.31 -14.78
C SER A 86 4.66 -6.52 -16.09
N CYS A 87 4.84 -5.20 -15.97
CA CYS A 87 5.08 -4.31 -17.10
C CYS A 87 6.18 -3.34 -16.67
N ASP A 88 7.39 -3.50 -17.22
CA ASP A 88 8.58 -2.78 -16.75
C ASP A 88 8.77 -2.93 -15.24
N SER A 89 8.77 -1.84 -14.47
CA SER A 89 8.89 -1.89 -13.01
C SER A 89 7.55 -2.06 -12.28
N LEU A 90 6.42 -2.05 -13.00
CA LEU A 90 5.10 -2.24 -12.41
C LEU A 90 4.86 -3.73 -12.09
N ALA A 91 4.41 -4.02 -10.87
CA ALA A 91 3.96 -5.35 -10.50
C ALA A 91 2.43 -5.44 -10.56
N ILE A 92 1.94 -6.56 -11.08
CA ILE A 92 0.52 -6.90 -11.10
C ILE A 92 0.33 -8.02 -10.09
N LEU A 93 -0.37 -7.72 -9.00
CA LEU A 93 -0.47 -8.58 -7.83
C LEU A 93 -1.93 -8.80 -7.45
N ARG A 94 -2.18 -9.88 -6.72
CA ARG A 94 -3.47 -10.17 -6.09
C ARG A 94 -3.23 -10.79 -4.72
N ARG A 95 -4.15 -10.54 -3.79
CA ARG A 95 -4.09 -11.10 -2.45
C ARG A 95 -4.01 -12.63 -2.51
N LYS A 96 -3.12 -13.23 -1.71
CA LYS A 96 -3.12 -14.68 -1.48
C LYS A 96 -4.44 -15.14 -0.84
N ALA A 97 -4.88 -16.35 -1.19
CA ALA A 97 -6.08 -16.94 -0.62
C ALA A 97 -5.96 -17.12 0.90
N ALA A 98 -4.75 -17.45 1.39
CA ALA A 98 -4.47 -17.58 2.81
C ALA A 98 -3.32 -16.66 3.21
N ILE A 99 -3.56 -15.81 4.20
CA ILE A 99 -2.58 -14.87 4.75
C ILE A 99 -2.47 -15.14 6.25
N ASP A 100 -1.23 -15.27 6.75
CA ASP A 100 -0.99 -15.32 8.19
C ASP A 100 -1.32 -13.95 8.80
N PRO A 101 -2.36 -13.84 9.63
CA PRO A 101 -2.78 -12.54 10.17
C PRO A 101 -1.74 -11.92 11.10
N VAL A 102 -0.94 -12.72 11.81
CA VAL A 102 0.11 -12.21 12.70
C VAL A 102 1.24 -11.58 11.89
N ALA A 103 1.72 -12.27 10.86
CA ALA A 103 2.75 -11.74 9.98
C ALA A 103 2.27 -10.50 9.22
N PHE A 104 1.03 -10.53 8.74
CA PHE A 104 0.43 -9.39 8.02
C PHE A 104 0.35 -8.16 8.91
N ASP A 105 -0.14 -8.31 10.12
CA ASP A 105 -0.27 -7.20 11.08
C ASP A 105 1.10 -6.63 11.46
N ALA A 106 2.10 -7.49 11.66
CA ALA A 106 3.46 -7.06 11.98
C ALA A 106 4.05 -6.16 10.89
N VAL A 107 3.86 -6.53 9.61
CA VAL A 107 4.34 -5.72 8.48
C VAL A 107 3.55 -4.42 8.35
N ARG A 108 2.24 -4.45 8.59
CA ARG A 108 1.42 -3.23 8.63
C ARG A 108 1.94 -2.24 9.67
N GLN A 109 2.24 -2.71 10.89
CA GLN A 109 2.75 -1.85 11.95
C GLN A 109 4.13 -1.27 11.59
N LEU A 110 4.99 -2.08 10.98
CA LEU A 110 6.32 -1.64 10.57
C LEU A 110 6.27 -0.48 9.56
N HIS A 111 5.28 -0.48 8.68
CA HIS A 111 5.15 0.53 7.62
C HIS A 111 4.14 1.64 7.94
N ARG A 112 3.58 1.64 9.13
CA ARG A 112 2.48 2.53 9.51
C ARG A 112 2.78 4.01 9.28
N VAL A 113 4.01 4.44 9.51
CA VAL A 113 4.45 5.83 9.35
C VAL A 113 5.72 5.92 8.48
N ASN A 114 5.85 5.04 7.51
CA ASN A 114 6.96 5.03 6.56
C ASN A 114 6.49 5.63 5.23
N PRO A 115 6.93 6.86 4.87
CA PRO A 115 6.47 7.54 3.66
C PRO A 115 7.10 7.02 2.36
N ASP A 116 8.05 6.12 2.43
CA ASP A 116 8.66 5.51 1.24
C ASP A 116 7.68 4.71 0.40
#